data_434f7e00e3f321a77b7d51795513455b
#
_entry.id   434f7e00e3f321a77b7d51795513455b
#
_cell.length_a   1.000
_cell.length_b   1.000
_cell.length_c   1.000
_cell.angle_alpha   90.00
_cell.angle_beta   90.00
_cell.angle_gamma   90.00
#
_symmetry.space_group_name_H-M   'P 1'
#
loop_
_entity.id
_entity.type
_entity.pdbx_description
1 polymer ?
#
loop_
_entity_poly.entity_id
_entity_poly.type
_entity_poly.pdbx_seq_one_letter_code
_entity_poly.pdbx_strand_id
1 'polypeptide(L)'
;DSSFKYHLMSAKNNGVTRAEIAEILTHAAFYAGWPKAWAAFRMAKEVWANEDDGADAKARHQNEMAFPIGAPNDAFAKYFIGQSYLASLSTEQVGVYNVTFEPGCRNNWHIHHAKTGGGQILVCVAGRGYYQEEDKPAVELNPGDCINIPAEVKHWHGAAPNCWFSHLAVEVPGEGTSNEWCEPVAEKTYGILR
;
A
#
# COMPACT_ATOMS: atom_id res chain seq x y z
N ASP A 1 10.65 -35.43 -1.32
CA ASP A 1 11.31 -36.17 -0.23
C ASP A 1 10.94 -35.53 1.11
N SER A 2 10.31 -36.34 2.02
CA SER A 2 9.83 -35.88 3.32
C SER A 2 10.95 -35.31 4.20
N SER A 3 12.17 -35.84 4.06
CA SER A 3 13.37 -35.36 4.76
C SER A 3 13.70 -33.90 4.38
N PHE A 4 13.61 -33.55 3.11
CA PHE A 4 13.91 -32.17 2.69
C PHE A 4 12.87 -31.17 3.20
N LYS A 5 11.58 -31.55 3.22
CA LYS A 5 10.53 -30.71 3.78
C LYS A 5 10.75 -30.47 5.28
N TYR A 6 11.20 -31.48 6.03
CA TYR A 6 11.59 -31.33 7.44
C TYR A 6 12.72 -30.31 7.62
N HIS A 7 13.76 -30.35 6.77
CA HIS A 7 14.85 -29.38 6.84
C HIS A 7 14.38 -27.96 6.50
N LEU A 8 13.47 -27.78 5.55
CA LEU A 8 12.86 -26.49 5.25
C LEU A 8 12.07 -25.96 6.45
N MET A 9 11.27 -26.81 7.11
CA MET A 9 10.53 -26.42 8.34
C MET A 9 11.49 -26.05 9.47
N SER A 10 12.59 -26.80 9.64
CA SER A 10 13.62 -26.49 10.62
C SER A 10 14.31 -25.15 10.32
N ALA A 11 14.65 -24.88 9.07
CA ALA A 11 15.22 -23.60 8.65
C ALA A 11 14.25 -22.43 8.99
N LYS A 12 12.99 -22.58 8.67
CA LYS A 12 11.94 -21.60 8.99
C LYS A 12 11.85 -21.35 10.51
N ASN A 13 11.80 -22.42 11.32
CA ASN A 13 11.71 -22.33 12.78
C ASN A 13 12.97 -21.67 13.39
N ASN A 14 14.09 -21.68 12.69
CA ASN A 14 15.32 -20.99 13.06
C ASN A 14 15.44 -19.58 12.44
N GLY A 15 14.36 -19.02 11.90
CA GLY A 15 14.29 -17.64 11.45
C GLY A 15 14.75 -17.39 10.01
N VAL A 16 15.01 -18.45 9.23
CA VAL A 16 15.30 -18.27 7.79
C VAL A 16 14.07 -17.74 7.09
N THR A 17 14.18 -16.58 6.47
CA THR A 17 13.10 -15.91 5.75
C THR A 17 12.83 -16.57 4.39
N ARG A 18 11.67 -16.26 3.83
CA ARG A 18 11.28 -16.68 2.48
C ARG A 18 12.26 -16.17 1.40
N ALA A 19 12.76 -14.95 1.55
CA ALA A 19 13.74 -14.37 0.65
C ALA A 19 15.07 -15.12 0.71
N GLU A 20 15.59 -15.34 1.92
CA GLU A 20 16.85 -16.08 2.11
C GLU A 20 16.78 -17.50 1.59
N ILE A 21 15.69 -18.23 1.85
CA ILE A 21 15.57 -19.59 1.31
C ILE A 21 15.47 -19.60 -0.23
N ALA A 22 14.84 -18.59 -0.83
CA ALA A 22 14.80 -18.45 -2.27
C ALA A 22 16.20 -18.23 -2.87
N GLU A 23 17.01 -17.37 -2.26
CA GLU A 23 18.41 -17.16 -2.66
C GLU A 23 19.26 -18.41 -2.50
N ILE A 24 19.15 -19.10 -1.36
CA ILE A 24 19.85 -20.37 -1.10
C ILE A 24 19.51 -21.41 -2.17
N LEU A 25 18.23 -21.59 -2.50
CA LEU A 25 17.78 -22.55 -3.51
C LEU A 25 18.21 -22.14 -4.93
N THR A 26 18.21 -20.85 -5.23
CA THR A 26 18.71 -20.31 -6.50
C THR A 26 20.21 -20.61 -6.64
N HIS A 27 20.98 -20.34 -5.59
CA HIS A 27 22.40 -20.64 -5.58
C HIS A 27 22.68 -22.15 -5.73
N ALA A 28 21.93 -22.97 -4.99
CA ALA A 28 22.04 -24.44 -5.07
C ALA A 28 21.68 -24.99 -6.45
N ALA A 29 20.84 -24.30 -7.23
CA ALA A 29 20.46 -24.72 -8.58
C ALA A 29 21.66 -24.87 -9.55
N PHE A 30 22.68 -24.01 -9.37
CA PHE A 30 23.91 -24.07 -10.18
C PHE A 30 24.74 -25.32 -9.93
N TYR A 31 24.60 -25.95 -8.76
CA TYR A 31 25.32 -27.16 -8.38
C TYR A 31 24.49 -28.44 -8.54
N ALA A 32 23.20 -28.37 -8.17
CA ALA A 32 22.29 -29.51 -8.14
C ALA A 32 21.48 -29.70 -9.42
N GLY A 33 21.44 -28.68 -10.27
CA GLY A 33 20.64 -28.57 -11.48
C GLY A 33 19.21 -28.05 -11.24
N TRP A 34 18.70 -27.30 -12.19
CA TRP A 34 17.39 -26.63 -12.13
C TRP A 34 16.20 -27.57 -11.86
N PRO A 35 16.12 -28.82 -12.41
CA PRO A 35 14.96 -29.68 -12.08
C PRO A 35 14.84 -30.00 -10.60
N LYS A 36 15.98 -30.21 -9.89
CA LYS A 36 15.96 -30.42 -8.42
C LYS A 36 15.65 -29.16 -7.67
N ALA A 37 16.15 -28.00 -8.11
CA ALA A 37 15.85 -26.72 -7.53
C ALA A 37 14.36 -26.39 -7.65
N TRP A 38 13.72 -26.61 -8.79
CA TRP A 38 12.27 -26.39 -8.94
C TRP A 38 11.43 -27.26 -8.01
N ALA A 39 11.84 -28.52 -7.77
CA ALA A 39 11.17 -29.36 -6.79
C ALA A 39 11.33 -28.80 -5.35
N ALA A 40 12.52 -28.28 -5.03
CA ALA A 40 12.81 -27.65 -3.74
C ALA A 40 12.00 -26.35 -3.56
N PHE A 41 11.90 -25.48 -4.58
CA PHE A 41 11.10 -24.27 -4.56
C PHE A 41 9.62 -24.56 -4.31
N ARG A 42 9.06 -25.61 -4.90
CA ARG A 42 7.66 -26.01 -4.64
C ARG A 42 7.45 -26.36 -3.17
N MET A 43 8.35 -27.15 -2.57
CA MET A 43 8.27 -27.51 -1.15
C MET A 43 8.51 -26.30 -0.23
N ALA A 44 9.44 -25.42 -0.59
CA ALA A 44 9.65 -24.17 0.14
C ALA A 44 8.38 -23.30 0.11
N LYS A 45 7.75 -23.12 -1.06
CA LYS A 45 6.48 -22.40 -1.19
C LYS A 45 5.38 -22.93 -0.27
N GLU A 46 5.28 -24.25 -0.09
CA GLU A 46 4.32 -24.83 0.86
C GLU A 46 4.68 -24.52 2.33
N VAL A 47 5.96 -24.59 2.70
CA VAL A 47 6.41 -24.35 4.08
C VAL A 47 6.27 -22.88 4.48
N TRP A 48 6.52 -21.95 3.57
CA TRP A 48 6.38 -20.49 3.78
C TRP A 48 5.03 -19.92 3.29
N ALA A 49 4.05 -20.77 2.95
CA ALA A 49 2.75 -20.32 2.42
C ALA A 49 1.95 -19.42 3.39
N ASN A 50 2.20 -19.53 4.69
CA ASN A 50 1.51 -18.76 5.74
C ASN A 50 2.43 -17.72 6.40
N GLU A 51 3.59 -17.41 5.84
CA GLU A 51 4.36 -16.28 6.31
C GLU A 51 3.74 -15.00 5.77
N ASP A 52 3.54 -14.11 6.71
CA ASP A 52 3.11 -12.76 6.41
C ASP A 52 4.19 -12.08 5.55
N ASP A 53 3.94 -12.00 4.24
CA ASP A 53 4.78 -11.28 3.28
C ASP A 53 4.82 -9.75 3.58
N GLY A 54 4.20 -9.31 4.67
CA GLY A 54 3.97 -7.90 4.98
C GLY A 54 5.25 -7.09 5.03
N ALA A 55 6.28 -7.55 5.74
CA ALA A 55 7.55 -6.83 5.82
C ALA A 55 8.28 -6.79 4.46
N ASP A 56 8.32 -7.92 3.75
CA ASP A 56 8.92 -8.01 2.42
C ASP A 56 8.10 -7.23 1.39
N ALA A 57 6.77 -7.27 1.49
CA ALA A 57 5.88 -6.51 0.61
C ALA A 57 6.04 -5.00 0.83
N LYS A 58 6.15 -4.56 2.08
CA LYS A 58 6.41 -3.17 2.43
C LYS A 58 7.77 -2.70 1.91
N ALA A 59 8.81 -3.51 2.06
CA ALA A 59 10.15 -3.20 1.56
C ALA A 59 10.18 -3.11 0.02
N ARG A 60 9.51 -4.03 -0.67
CA ARG A 60 9.37 -3.97 -2.14
C ARG A 60 8.67 -2.67 -2.55
N HIS A 61 7.54 -2.35 -1.93
CA HIS A 61 6.80 -1.12 -2.22
C HIS A 61 7.63 0.14 -1.94
N GLN A 62 8.44 0.16 -0.85
CA GLN A 62 9.38 1.26 -0.59
C GLN A 62 10.40 1.42 -1.71
N ASN A 63 10.86 0.34 -2.31
CA ASN A 63 11.85 0.38 -3.40
C ASN A 63 11.26 0.82 -4.76
N GLU A 64 9.95 0.86 -4.90
CA GLU A 64 9.26 1.34 -6.11
C GLU A 64 9.17 2.87 -6.17
N MET A 65 9.47 3.57 -5.08
CA MET A 65 9.33 5.03 -5.01
C MET A 65 10.52 5.70 -4.31
N ALA A 66 10.74 6.97 -4.63
CA ALA A 66 11.79 7.80 -4.01
C ALA A 66 11.39 8.36 -2.63
N PHE A 67 10.10 8.36 -2.31
CA PHE A 67 9.56 8.94 -1.07
C PHE A 67 9.48 7.89 0.04
N PRO A 68 9.77 8.28 1.33
CA PRO A 68 9.66 7.34 2.44
C PRO A 68 8.20 6.95 2.68
N ILE A 69 7.95 5.70 3.05
CA ILE A 69 6.62 5.24 3.50
C ILE A 69 6.19 5.99 4.78
N GLY A 70 7.16 6.28 5.65
CA GLY A 70 6.88 6.99 6.90
C GLY A 70 6.49 6.08 8.06
N ALA A 71 5.98 6.71 9.12
CA ALA A 71 5.49 6.03 10.32
C ALA A 71 4.05 5.54 10.16
N PRO A 72 3.58 4.58 10.97
CA PRO A 72 2.16 4.27 11.07
C PRO A 72 1.32 5.52 11.29
N ASN A 73 0.21 5.62 10.58
CA ASN A 73 -0.67 6.80 10.61
C ASN A 73 -1.66 6.75 11.78
N ASP A 74 -1.15 6.55 13.00
CA ASP A 74 -1.95 6.26 14.19
C ASP A 74 -2.87 7.45 14.58
N ALA A 75 -2.43 8.67 14.35
CA ALA A 75 -3.21 9.87 14.66
C ALA A 75 -4.53 9.95 13.88
N PHE A 76 -4.58 9.38 12.69
CA PHE A 76 -5.73 9.36 11.80
C PHE A 76 -6.34 7.97 11.64
N ALA A 77 -5.84 6.93 12.35
CA ALA A 77 -6.25 5.53 12.17
C ALA A 77 -7.77 5.32 12.23
N LYS A 78 -8.49 6.08 13.06
CA LYS A 78 -9.97 6.02 13.17
C LYS A 78 -10.72 6.42 11.88
N TYR A 79 -10.04 7.04 10.93
CA TYR A 79 -10.60 7.47 9.64
C TYR A 79 -10.17 6.56 8.48
N PHE A 80 -9.53 5.44 8.80
CA PHE A 80 -9.05 4.47 7.81
C PHE A 80 -9.57 3.08 8.13
N ILE A 81 -9.84 2.29 7.10
CA ILE A 81 -10.04 0.86 7.18
C ILE A 81 -8.73 0.22 6.72
N GLY A 82 -8.09 -0.59 7.57
CA GLY A 82 -6.77 -1.16 7.31
C GLY A 82 -5.62 -0.27 7.74
N GLN A 83 -4.38 -0.69 7.46
CA GLN A 83 -3.17 0.01 7.89
C GLN A 83 -2.72 1.02 6.85
N SER A 84 -2.44 2.24 7.29
CA SER A 84 -1.82 3.29 6.49
C SER A 84 -0.59 3.86 7.18
N TYR A 85 0.24 4.55 6.41
CA TYR A 85 1.47 5.20 6.85
C TYR A 85 1.51 6.63 6.31
N LEU A 86 2.22 7.50 7.02
CA LEU A 86 2.33 8.91 6.66
C LEU A 86 3.78 9.38 6.79
N ALA A 87 4.31 9.97 5.74
CA ALA A 87 5.55 10.73 5.75
C ALA A 87 5.26 12.19 5.41
N SER A 88 5.61 13.10 6.31
CA SER A 88 5.57 14.53 6.05
C SER A 88 6.80 14.93 5.22
N LEU A 89 6.58 15.49 4.04
CA LEU A 89 7.63 15.92 3.12
C LEU A 89 7.82 17.44 3.15
N SER A 90 6.75 18.19 3.34
CA SER A 90 6.76 19.64 3.47
C SER A 90 5.59 20.08 4.35
N THR A 91 5.82 21.08 5.21
CA THR A 91 4.81 21.64 6.11
C THR A 91 4.84 23.17 6.17
N GLU A 92 5.70 23.80 5.38
CA GLU A 92 5.92 25.27 5.45
C GLU A 92 5.00 26.01 4.48
N GLN A 93 5.34 26.06 3.20
CA GLN A 93 4.55 26.82 2.21
C GLN A 93 3.30 26.07 1.77
N VAL A 94 3.46 24.78 1.52
CA VAL A 94 2.40 23.85 1.11
C VAL A 94 2.58 22.55 1.87
N GLY A 95 1.52 22.04 2.48
CA GLY A 95 1.51 20.71 3.06
C GLY A 95 1.66 19.66 1.95
N VAL A 96 2.71 18.84 2.04
CA VAL A 96 2.95 17.71 1.13
C VAL A 96 3.26 16.48 1.95
N TYR A 97 2.48 15.44 1.78
CA TYR A 97 2.60 14.19 2.52
C TYR A 97 2.65 13.02 1.56
N ASN A 98 3.52 12.04 1.83
CA ASN A 98 3.40 10.74 1.20
C ASN A 98 2.49 9.87 2.07
N VAL A 99 1.33 9.51 1.55
CA VAL A 99 0.37 8.63 2.22
C VAL A 99 0.45 7.26 1.57
N THR A 100 0.77 6.26 2.37
CA THR A 100 0.90 4.87 1.92
C THR A 100 -0.17 4.00 2.55
N PHE A 101 -0.78 3.14 1.75
CA PHE A 101 -1.86 2.24 2.10
C PHE A 101 -1.43 0.79 1.86
N GLU A 102 -1.63 -0.08 2.85
CA GLU A 102 -1.54 -1.52 2.64
C GLU A 102 -2.65 -2.03 1.72
N PRO A 103 -2.51 -3.22 1.10
CA PRO A 103 -3.57 -3.82 0.30
C PRO A 103 -4.91 -3.81 1.03
N GLY A 104 -5.95 -3.31 0.37
CA GLY A 104 -7.29 -3.20 0.95
C GLY A 104 -7.53 -1.99 1.86
N CYS A 105 -6.49 -1.25 2.23
CA CYS A 105 -6.64 -0.07 3.08
C CYS A 105 -7.23 1.10 2.28
N ARG A 106 -8.15 1.81 2.91
CA ARG A 106 -8.81 3.00 2.36
C ARG A 106 -9.19 3.97 3.45
N ASN A 107 -9.23 5.27 3.13
CA ASN A 107 -9.78 6.25 4.06
C ASN A 107 -11.32 6.31 3.99
N ASN A 108 -11.92 6.95 4.97
CA ASN A 108 -13.34 7.29 4.95
C ASN A 108 -13.64 8.32 3.87
N TRP A 109 -14.90 8.45 3.51
CA TRP A 109 -15.37 9.62 2.81
C TRP A 109 -14.99 10.88 3.59
N HIS A 110 -14.54 11.91 2.87
CA HIS A 110 -14.15 13.18 3.50
C HIS A 110 -14.27 14.34 2.52
N ILE A 111 -14.24 15.55 3.07
CA ILE A 111 -14.36 16.78 2.33
C ILE A 111 -13.25 17.72 2.80
N HIS A 112 -12.58 18.37 1.85
CA HIS A 112 -11.70 19.50 2.10
C HIS A 112 -12.49 20.78 1.90
N HIS A 113 -12.88 21.44 2.98
CA HIS A 113 -13.61 22.71 2.92
C HIS A 113 -12.68 23.88 2.69
N ALA A 114 -13.12 24.87 1.93
CA ALA A 114 -12.48 26.18 1.83
C ALA A 114 -13.47 27.22 1.33
N LYS A 115 -13.31 28.48 1.75
CA LYS A 115 -14.08 29.61 1.23
C LYS A 115 -13.59 30.02 -0.18
N THR A 116 -12.29 29.99 -0.40
CA THR A 116 -11.63 30.25 -1.68
C THR A 116 -10.38 29.39 -1.80
N GLY A 117 -10.05 28.92 -2.99
CA GLY A 117 -8.96 27.97 -3.20
C GLY A 117 -9.23 26.64 -2.48
N GLY A 118 -8.21 26.06 -1.85
CA GLY A 118 -8.34 24.81 -1.09
C GLY A 118 -8.51 23.57 -1.97
N GLY A 119 -8.85 22.46 -1.32
CA GLY A 119 -8.89 21.15 -1.93
C GLY A 119 -7.56 20.42 -1.84
N GLN A 120 -7.38 19.38 -2.63
CA GLN A 120 -6.21 18.52 -2.58
C GLN A 120 -5.79 18.08 -3.98
N ILE A 121 -4.48 17.90 -4.18
CA ILE A 121 -3.97 17.22 -5.37
C ILE A 121 -3.36 15.89 -4.92
N LEU A 122 -3.74 14.81 -5.59
CA LEU A 122 -3.14 13.50 -5.41
C LEU A 122 -2.23 13.21 -6.60
N VAL A 123 -1.00 12.77 -6.31
CA VAL A 123 -0.08 12.26 -7.35
C VAL A 123 0.29 10.84 -6.96
N CYS A 124 -0.15 9.84 -7.73
CA CYS A 124 0.22 8.46 -7.50
C CYS A 124 1.72 8.27 -7.76
N VAL A 125 2.46 7.72 -6.79
CA VAL A 125 3.92 7.55 -6.86
C VAL A 125 4.35 6.09 -6.84
N ALA A 126 3.52 5.16 -6.34
CA ALA A 126 3.82 3.73 -6.37
C ALA A 126 2.56 2.88 -6.18
N GLY A 127 2.60 1.67 -6.70
CA GLY A 127 1.54 0.69 -6.56
C GLY A 127 0.28 1.04 -7.34
N ARG A 128 -0.89 0.59 -6.84
CA ARG A 128 -2.18 0.78 -7.50
C ARG A 128 -3.28 1.06 -6.48
N GLY A 129 -4.09 2.07 -6.74
CA GLY A 129 -5.18 2.46 -5.86
C GLY A 129 -6.39 2.99 -6.62
N TYR A 130 -7.30 3.56 -5.85
CA TYR A 130 -8.55 4.13 -6.37
C TYR A 130 -8.83 5.48 -5.72
N TYR A 131 -9.50 6.33 -6.49
CA TYR A 131 -10.12 7.56 -6.07
C TYR A 131 -11.58 7.55 -6.51
N GLN A 132 -12.48 8.06 -5.68
CA GLN A 132 -13.89 8.19 -6.04
C GLN A 132 -14.48 9.46 -5.43
N GLU A 133 -15.17 10.24 -6.25
CA GLU A 133 -16.10 11.28 -5.79
C GLU A 133 -17.47 10.67 -5.52
N GLU A 134 -18.25 11.29 -4.62
CA GLU A 134 -19.62 10.90 -4.37
C GLU A 134 -20.43 10.91 -5.67
N ASP A 135 -21.28 9.92 -5.85
CA ASP A 135 -22.14 9.70 -7.03
C ASP A 135 -21.40 9.51 -8.38
N LYS A 136 -20.07 9.33 -8.36
CA LYS A 136 -19.29 9.00 -9.56
C LYS A 136 -18.66 7.60 -9.45
N PRO A 137 -18.33 6.97 -10.59
CA PRO A 137 -17.57 5.72 -10.56
C PRO A 137 -16.16 5.94 -9.99
N ALA A 138 -15.63 4.90 -9.32
CA ALA A 138 -14.24 4.90 -8.88
C ALA A 138 -13.28 4.93 -10.08
N VAL A 139 -12.20 5.71 -9.95
CA VAL A 139 -11.13 5.84 -10.94
C VAL A 139 -9.91 5.12 -10.40
N GLU A 140 -9.33 4.21 -11.20
CA GLU A 140 -8.06 3.55 -10.86
C GLU A 140 -6.91 4.55 -11.00
N LEU A 141 -5.96 4.47 -10.06
CA LEU A 141 -4.76 5.30 -10.02
C LEU A 141 -3.51 4.43 -10.12
N ASN A 142 -2.65 4.78 -11.05
CA ASN A 142 -1.36 4.15 -11.30
C ASN A 142 -0.23 5.19 -11.18
N PRO A 143 1.03 4.79 -10.99
CA PRO A 143 2.15 5.74 -10.87
C PRO A 143 2.21 6.72 -12.05
N GLY A 144 2.24 8.02 -11.71
CA GLY A 144 2.19 9.13 -12.66
C GLY A 144 0.80 9.77 -12.81
N ASP A 145 -0.28 9.11 -12.37
CA ASP A 145 -1.60 9.72 -12.40
C ASP A 145 -1.70 10.86 -11.39
N CYS A 146 -2.40 11.92 -11.78
CA CYS A 146 -2.62 13.10 -10.97
C CYS A 146 -4.10 13.46 -10.96
N ILE A 147 -4.67 13.58 -9.76
CA ILE A 147 -6.07 13.98 -9.53
C ILE A 147 -6.11 15.34 -8.85
N ASN A 148 -6.84 16.27 -9.44
CA ASN A 148 -7.16 17.53 -8.81
C ASN A 148 -8.53 17.42 -8.14
N ILE A 149 -8.59 17.60 -6.83
CA ILE A 149 -9.79 17.52 -6.01
C ILE A 149 -10.13 18.93 -5.54
N PRO A 150 -11.14 19.59 -6.12
CA PRO A 150 -11.57 20.90 -5.65
C PRO A 150 -12.05 20.86 -4.20
N ALA A 151 -12.02 21.99 -3.52
CA ALA A 151 -12.71 22.12 -2.25
C ALA A 151 -14.21 21.77 -2.38
N GLU A 152 -14.82 21.35 -1.28
CA GLU A 152 -16.24 20.94 -1.17
C GLU A 152 -16.60 19.63 -1.90
N VAL A 153 -15.64 18.92 -2.50
CA VAL A 153 -15.90 17.62 -3.14
C VAL A 153 -15.78 16.49 -2.10
N LYS A 154 -16.87 15.79 -1.86
CA LYS A 154 -16.87 14.58 -1.03
C LYS A 154 -16.25 13.42 -1.80
N HIS A 155 -15.20 12.82 -1.26
CA HIS A 155 -14.43 11.77 -1.93
C HIS A 155 -13.76 10.82 -0.94
N TRP A 156 -13.23 9.74 -1.47
CA TRP A 156 -12.31 8.83 -0.78
C TRP A 156 -11.22 8.36 -1.73
N HIS A 157 -10.13 7.85 -1.16
CA HIS A 157 -9.08 7.15 -1.90
C HIS A 157 -8.45 6.05 -1.03
N GLY A 158 -7.78 5.10 -1.69
CA GLY A 158 -7.15 3.99 -1.00
C GLY A 158 -6.51 3.00 -1.97
N ALA A 159 -5.86 1.99 -1.41
CA ALA A 159 -5.20 0.92 -2.16
C ALA A 159 -6.21 0.04 -2.89
N ALA A 160 -5.76 -0.66 -3.94
CA ALA A 160 -6.51 -1.78 -4.49
C ALA A 160 -6.53 -2.95 -3.49
N PRO A 161 -7.49 -3.90 -3.60
CA PRO A 161 -7.63 -4.99 -2.63
C PRO A 161 -6.38 -5.85 -2.44
N ASN A 162 -5.52 -5.95 -3.45
CA ASN A 162 -4.36 -6.83 -3.50
C ASN A 162 -3.04 -6.13 -3.78
N CYS A 163 -3.00 -4.80 -3.69
CA CYS A 163 -1.83 -4.00 -4.05
C CYS A 163 -1.57 -2.93 -3.01
N TRP A 164 -0.31 -2.68 -2.70
CA TRP A 164 0.09 -1.46 -2.00
C TRP A 164 -0.18 -0.24 -2.88
N PHE A 165 -0.37 0.90 -2.26
CA PHE A 165 -0.62 2.16 -2.95
C PHE A 165 0.02 3.31 -2.20
N SER A 166 0.72 4.19 -2.91
CA SER A 166 1.22 5.44 -2.33
C SER A 166 0.94 6.61 -3.26
N HIS A 167 0.53 7.70 -2.66
CA HIS A 167 0.36 8.96 -3.36
C HIS A 167 0.90 10.13 -2.55
N LEU A 168 1.34 11.17 -3.22
CA LEU A 168 1.51 12.47 -2.61
C LEU A 168 0.14 13.11 -2.42
N ALA A 169 -0.14 13.54 -1.21
CA ALA A 169 -1.25 14.43 -0.87
C ALA A 169 -0.69 15.84 -0.76
N VAL A 170 -1.07 16.70 -1.67
CA VAL A 170 -0.67 18.12 -1.70
C VAL A 170 -1.87 18.93 -1.27
N GLU A 171 -1.75 19.64 -0.15
CA GLU A 171 -2.78 20.55 0.34
C GLU A 171 -2.78 21.83 -0.48
N VAL A 172 -3.86 22.08 -1.22
CA VAL A 172 -3.98 23.31 -2.00
C VAL A 172 -4.23 24.47 -1.06
N PRO A 173 -3.44 25.55 -1.10
CA PRO A 173 -3.66 26.72 -0.26
C PRO A 173 -5.05 27.34 -0.49
N GLY A 174 -5.70 27.72 0.60
CA GLY A 174 -7.03 28.31 0.56
C GLY A 174 -7.35 29.12 1.81
N GLU A 175 -8.44 29.86 1.77
CA GLU A 175 -8.94 30.63 2.90
C GLU A 175 -9.99 29.83 3.66
N GLY A 176 -9.85 29.76 5.00
CA GLY A 176 -10.81 29.08 5.88
C GLY A 176 -10.85 27.56 5.63
N THR A 177 -9.68 26.95 5.35
CA THR A 177 -9.57 25.52 5.09
C THR A 177 -9.84 24.68 6.33
N SER A 178 -10.55 23.58 6.15
CA SER A 178 -10.75 22.53 7.17
C SER A 178 -11.05 21.19 6.52
N ASN A 179 -10.88 20.10 7.28
CA ASN A 179 -11.21 18.75 6.81
C ASN A 179 -12.39 18.19 7.58
N GLU A 180 -13.37 17.67 6.87
CA GLU A 180 -14.50 16.93 7.43
C GLU A 180 -14.35 15.45 7.11
N TRP A 181 -14.33 14.61 8.14
CA TRP A 181 -14.34 13.16 8.01
C TRP A 181 -15.76 12.66 8.13
N CYS A 182 -16.20 11.97 7.10
CA CYS A 182 -17.53 11.39 6.97
C CYS A 182 -17.55 9.90 7.29
N GLU A 183 -18.53 9.18 6.79
CA GLU A 183 -18.74 7.75 6.99
C GLU A 183 -17.65 6.89 6.33
N PRO A 184 -17.40 5.68 6.83
CA PRO A 184 -16.54 4.70 6.17
C PRO A 184 -17.07 4.32 4.78
N VAL A 185 -16.14 4.04 3.85
CA VAL A 185 -16.49 3.47 2.53
C VAL A 185 -17.04 2.07 2.73
N ALA A 186 -18.30 1.87 2.31
CA ALA A 186 -18.98 0.61 2.47
C ALA A 186 -18.27 -0.51 1.69
N GLU A 187 -18.23 -1.70 2.29
CA GLU A 187 -17.65 -2.89 1.66
C GLU A 187 -18.31 -3.21 0.31
N LYS A 188 -19.62 -2.95 0.19
CA LYS A 188 -20.34 -3.12 -1.08
C LYS A 188 -19.77 -2.23 -2.20
N THR A 189 -19.30 -1.03 -1.87
CA THR A 189 -18.73 -0.08 -2.84
C THR A 189 -17.30 -0.47 -3.19
N TYR A 190 -16.51 -0.83 -2.18
CA TYR A 190 -15.09 -1.15 -2.35
C TYR A 190 -14.87 -2.57 -2.90
N GLY A 191 -15.63 -3.56 -2.47
CA GLY A 191 -15.43 -4.98 -2.81
C GLY A 191 -15.68 -5.34 -4.28
N ILE A 192 -16.22 -4.43 -5.08
CA ILE A 192 -16.36 -4.61 -6.54
C ILE A 192 -15.12 -4.16 -7.33
N LEU A 193 -14.19 -3.46 -6.67
CA LEU A 193 -12.93 -3.01 -7.28
C LEU A 193 -11.93 -4.18 -7.33
N ARG A 194 -11.11 -4.25 -8.38
CA ARG A 194 -10.22 -5.39 -8.64
C ARG A 194 -8.76 -4.98 -8.75
#